data_afc5097ae2208f823259fc81d504c1bc
#
_entry.id   afc5097ae2208f823259fc81d504c1bc
#
_cell.length_a   1.000
_cell.length_b   1.000
_cell.length_c   1.000
_cell.angle_alpha   90.00
_cell.angle_beta   90.00
_cell.angle_gamma   90.00
#
_symmetry.space_group_name_H-M   'P 1'
#
loop_
_entity.id
_entity.type
_entity.pdbx_description
1 polymer ?
#
loop_
_entity_poly.entity_id
_entity_poly.type
_entity_poly.pdbx_seq_one_letter_code
_entity_poly.pdbx_strand_id
1 'polypeptide(L)'
;MRNLFSGGFKDNQHLSFGFLTGILRVAKESIFSGMNNLSINSVLDNKYSAYFGFTSFIDTGVIYPQIKSNPSTIYSFLLVTGYLKALKTTPSFSGDFMCEVSLPNREISLVYNKEILQRLENLIPPFTAISVQEAIFSGDNARLKAQIQTLLIQSVSSFDTVGENFYYGFMLGLCALLSGAFVTSNRESGDGRYDIQLKPTKKELPGILIELKAEKNCSDEQLKKLSETALQQINDKKYKTELTTVGVRTIYKYGVAFSGKKVEVTVG
;
A
#
# COMPACT_ATOMS: atom_id res chain seq x y z
N MET A 1 -23.48 -24.34 15.69
CA MET A 1 -22.68 -23.38 16.46
C MET A 1 -23.41 -22.86 17.71
N ARG A 2 -24.62 -22.31 17.61
CA ARG A 2 -25.38 -21.78 18.78
C ARG A 2 -25.40 -22.74 19.96
N ASN A 3 -25.80 -24.00 19.73
CA ASN A 3 -25.91 -25.02 20.79
C ASN A 3 -24.55 -25.40 21.39
N LEU A 4 -23.45 -25.34 20.60
CA LEU A 4 -22.11 -25.59 21.05
C LEU A 4 -21.65 -24.50 22.02
N PHE A 5 -21.83 -23.24 21.68
CA PHE A 5 -21.44 -22.11 22.54
C PHE A 5 -22.35 -22.00 23.77
N SER A 6 -23.66 -22.19 23.61
CA SER A 6 -24.57 -22.19 24.74
C SER A 6 -24.25 -23.31 25.72
N GLY A 7 -23.98 -24.54 25.26
CA GLY A 7 -23.63 -25.66 26.13
C GLY A 7 -22.25 -25.56 26.78
N GLY A 8 -21.30 -24.90 26.09
CA GLY A 8 -19.95 -24.71 26.63
C GLY A 8 -19.81 -23.55 27.62
N PHE A 9 -20.56 -22.47 27.42
CA PHE A 9 -20.35 -21.22 28.18
C PHE A 9 -21.51 -20.87 29.10
N LYS A 10 -22.74 -21.37 28.86
CA LYS A 10 -23.88 -21.08 29.67
C LYS A 10 -23.99 -22.15 30.76
N ASP A 11 -24.17 -21.72 32.00
CA ASP A 11 -24.42 -22.55 33.17
C ASP A 11 -23.40 -23.69 33.42
N ASN A 12 -22.16 -23.52 32.91
CA ASN A 12 -21.09 -24.48 33.11
C ASN A 12 -20.36 -24.22 34.45
N GLN A 13 -20.62 -25.06 35.42
CA GLN A 13 -20.08 -24.94 36.78
C GLN A 13 -18.55 -25.14 36.86
N HIS A 14 -17.92 -25.69 35.83
CA HIS A 14 -16.50 -25.94 35.75
C HIS A 14 -15.72 -24.87 35.00
N LEU A 15 -16.42 -23.87 34.41
CA LEU A 15 -15.82 -22.80 33.63
C LEU A 15 -15.80 -21.49 34.42
N SER A 16 -14.63 -21.02 34.80
CA SER A 16 -14.47 -19.70 35.44
C SER A 16 -14.48 -18.55 34.44
N PHE A 17 -13.81 -18.72 33.30
CA PHE A 17 -13.74 -17.73 32.22
C PHE A 17 -13.62 -18.40 30.86
N GLY A 18 -14.21 -17.79 29.83
CA GLY A 18 -14.04 -18.19 28.44
C GLY A 18 -13.82 -16.97 27.55
N PHE A 19 -12.89 -17.08 26.61
CA PHE A 19 -12.62 -16.06 25.63
C PHE A 19 -12.97 -16.55 24.23
N LEU A 20 -13.76 -15.75 23.51
CA LEU A 20 -14.05 -15.94 22.10
C LEU A 20 -13.40 -14.77 21.34
N THR A 21 -12.42 -15.06 20.51
CA THR A 21 -11.69 -14.04 19.73
C THR A 21 -11.78 -14.33 18.23
N GLY A 22 -11.50 -13.33 17.42
CA GLY A 22 -11.35 -13.47 15.96
C GLY A 22 -12.65 -13.48 15.19
N ILE A 23 -13.77 -13.14 15.82
CA ILE A 23 -15.08 -13.08 15.17
C ILE A 23 -15.49 -11.63 15.04
N LEU A 24 -15.77 -11.21 13.80
CA LEU A 24 -16.51 -9.99 13.54
C LEU A 24 -17.88 -10.07 14.25
N ARG A 25 -18.26 -8.98 14.92
CA ARG A 25 -19.60 -8.84 15.46
C ARG A 25 -20.59 -8.88 14.31
N VAL A 26 -21.12 -10.07 14.03
CA VAL A 26 -22.17 -10.23 13.03
C VAL A 26 -23.48 -9.77 13.69
N ALA A 27 -23.82 -8.49 13.46
CA ALA A 27 -24.91 -7.80 14.14
C ALA A 27 -26.31 -8.41 13.90
N LYS A 28 -26.44 -9.37 13.00
CA LYS A 28 -27.74 -10.00 12.66
C LYS A 28 -27.80 -11.49 12.98
N GLU A 29 -26.77 -12.11 13.48
CA GLU A 29 -26.80 -13.55 13.76
C GLU A 29 -27.13 -13.80 15.24
N SER A 30 -28.15 -14.60 15.47
CA SER A 30 -28.60 -15.01 16.80
C SER A 30 -27.65 -15.98 17.52
N ILE A 31 -26.37 -16.03 17.14
CA ILE A 31 -25.37 -16.94 17.72
C ILE A 31 -25.22 -16.71 19.22
N PHE A 32 -25.36 -15.46 19.65
CA PHE A 32 -25.25 -15.07 21.06
C PHE A 32 -26.59 -14.96 21.77
N SER A 33 -27.70 -15.18 21.08
CA SER A 33 -29.01 -15.14 21.70
C SER A 33 -29.15 -16.34 22.65
N GLY A 34 -29.35 -16.04 23.93
CA GLY A 34 -29.46 -17.07 24.98
C GLY A 34 -28.22 -17.14 25.88
N MET A 35 -27.16 -16.37 25.61
CA MET A 35 -26.06 -16.15 26.55
C MET A 35 -26.20 -14.76 27.18
N ASN A 36 -26.52 -14.70 28.44
CA ASN A 36 -26.81 -13.47 29.21
C ASN A 36 -25.58 -12.99 30.04
N ASN A 37 -24.50 -13.74 30.03
CA ASN A 37 -23.28 -13.44 30.75
C ASN A 37 -22.10 -12.98 29.85
N LEU A 38 -22.39 -12.58 28.62
CA LEU A 38 -21.39 -12.09 27.68
C LEU A 38 -21.03 -10.63 27.97
N SER A 39 -19.73 -10.38 28.16
CA SER A 39 -19.15 -9.05 28.04
C SER A 39 -18.54 -8.93 26.63
N ILE A 40 -19.12 -8.10 25.80
CA ILE A 40 -18.63 -7.86 24.44
C ILE A 40 -17.71 -6.66 24.51
N ASN A 41 -16.46 -6.87 24.14
CA ASN A 41 -15.45 -5.81 24.04
C ASN A 41 -15.04 -5.66 22.57
N SER A 42 -15.00 -4.44 22.12
CA SER A 42 -14.49 -4.07 20.81
C SER A 42 -12.99 -3.75 20.89
N VAL A 43 -12.28 -3.87 19.78
CA VAL A 43 -10.90 -3.37 19.63
C VAL A 43 -10.80 -1.85 19.86
N LEU A 44 -11.95 -1.15 19.90
CA LEU A 44 -12.07 0.28 20.19
C LEU A 44 -12.25 0.57 21.68
N ASP A 45 -12.51 -0.44 22.49
CA ASP A 45 -12.69 -0.27 23.92
C ASP A 45 -11.34 -0.07 24.60
N ASN A 46 -11.20 1.01 25.35
CA ASN A 46 -9.96 1.34 26.06
C ASN A 46 -9.50 0.27 27.04
N LYS A 47 -10.40 -0.58 27.51
CA LYS A 47 -10.12 -1.63 28.50
C LYS A 47 -9.05 -2.62 28.06
N TYR A 48 -8.96 -2.90 26.75
CA TYR A 48 -7.99 -3.85 26.19
C TYR A 48 -7.09 -3.23 25.12
N SER A 49 -7.11 -1.90 24.97
CA SER A 49 -6.34 -1.18 23.94
C SER A 49 -4.82 -1.44 23.98
N ALA A 50 -4.30 -1.82 25.15
CA ALA A 50 -2.87 -2.20 25.29
C ALA A 50 -2.54 -3.57 24.67
N TYR A 51 -3.53 -4.41 24.45
CA TYR A 51 -3.36 -5.78 23.94
C TYR A 51 -3.73 -5.92 22.47
N PHE A 52 -4.56 -5.01 21.98
CA PHE A 52 -4.99 -4.95 20.59
C PHE A 52 -4.72 -3.55 20.06
N GLY A 53 -3.99 -3.41 18.99
CA GLY A 53 -3.65 -2.09 18.48
C GLY A 53 -4.20 -1.87 17.08
N PHE A 54 -5.22 -1.00 16.93
CA PHE A 54 -5.75 -0.64 15.62
C PHE A 54 -6.40 0.72 15.61
N THR A 55 -6.22 1.50 14.54
CA THR A 55 -7.04 2.67 14.22
C THR A 55 -7.08 3.02 12.75
N SER A 56 -8.27 3.27 12.28
CA SER A 56 -8.58 4.04 11.09
C SER A 56 -9.96 4.64 11.26
N PHE A 57 -10.45 5.40 10.29
CA PHE A 57 -11.86 5.76 10.24
C PHE A 57 -12.70 4.49 10.35
N ILE A 58 -13.50 4.40 11.38
CA ILE A 58 -14.28 3.22 11.68
C ILE A 58 -15.74 3.58 11.68
N ASP A 59 -16.44 3.02 10.73
CA ASP A 59 -17.84 2.74 10.88
C ASP A 59 -17.96 1.52 11.80
N THR A 60 -18.52 1.72 12.99
CA THR A 60 -18.76 0.64 13.97
C THR A 60 -19.81 -0.34 13.51
N GLY A 61 -20.49 -0.09 12.40
CA GLY A 61 -21.55 -0.88 11.81
C GLY A 61 -21.22 -1.55 10.49
N VAL A 62 -19.96 -2.06 10.29
CA VAL A 62 -19.57 -2.72 9.03
C VAL A 62 -20.54 -3.82 8.64
N ILE A 63 -21.32 -3.57 7.60
CA ILE A 63 -22.23 -4.55 6.99
C ILE A 63 -21.52 -5.18 5.80
N TYR A 64 -21.30 -6.49 5.83
CA TYR A 64 -20.55 -7.26 4.83
C TYR A 64 -20.89 -6.94 3.35
N PRO A 65 -22.15 -6.71 2.96
CA PRO A 65 -22.50 -6.32 1.59
C PRO A 65 -21.93 -4.98 1.14
N GLN A 66 -21.57 -4.09 2.05
CA GLN A 66 -21.06 -2.74 1.75
C GLN A 66 -19.54 -2.69 1.51
N ILE A 67 -18.80 -3.77 1.79
CA ILE A 67 -17.34 -3.84 1.59
C ILE A 67 -16.96 -3.56 0.14
N LYS A 68 -17.80 -3.94 -0.82
CA LYS A 68 -17.53 -3.75 -2.25
C LYS A 68 -17.82 -2.34 -2.77
N SER A 69 -18.58 -1.54 -2.02
CA SER A 69 -19.10 -0.25 -2.51
C SER A 69 -18.45 0.98 -1.88
N ASN A 70 -17.74 0.83 -0.75
CA ASN A 70 -17.16 1.97 -0.04
C ASN A 70 -15.75 1.63 0.49
N PRO A 71 -14.70 2.35 0.04
CA PRO A 71 -13.32 2.14 0.51
C PRO A 71 -13.15 2.26 2.04
N SER A 72 -13.90 3.16 2.71
CA SER A 72 -13.83 3.32 4.17
C SER A 72 -14.27 2.06 4.91
N THR A 73 -15.21 1.30 4.34
CA THR A 73 -15.67 0.02 4.88
C THR A 73 -14.57 -1.05 4.84
N ILE A 74 -13.70 -1.02 3.81
CA ILE A 74 -12.53 -1.91 3.71
C ILE A 74 -11.54 -1.60 4.83
N TYR A 75 -11.22 -0.33 5.06
CA TYR A 75 -10.33 0.07 6.15
C TYR A 75 -10.90 -0.30 7.52
N SER A 76 -12.20 -0.08 7.73
CA SER A 76 -12.89 -0.48 8.94
C SER A 76 -12.84 -2.00 9.16
N PHE A 77 -13.02 -2.77 8.08
CA PHE A 77 -12.89 -4.23 8.12
C PHE A 77 -11.46 -4.69 8.45
N LEU A 78 -10.46 -4.14 7.77
CA LEU A 78 -9.05 -4.47 8.01
C LEU A 78 -8.60 -4.11 9.43
N LEU A 79 -9.16 -3.05 9.98
CA LEU A 79 -8.92 -2.63 11.33
C LEU A 79 -9.55 -3.59 12.35
N VAL A 80 -10.84 -3.91 12.22
CA VAL A 80 -11.56 -4.82 13.13
C VAL A 80 -10.99 -6.23 13.08
N THR A 81 -10.44 -6.65 11.92
CA THR A 81 -9.82 -7.96 11.76
C THR A 81 -8.34 -8.02 12.14
N GLY A 82 -7.74 -6.90 12.51
CA GLY A 82 -6.37 -6.91 12.99
C GLY A 82 -5.28 -6.72 11.94
N TYR A 83 -5.65 -6.43 10.72
CA TYR A 83 -4.70 -6.15 9.64
C TYR A 83 -4.19 -4.71 9.62
N LEU A 84 -4.86 -3.81 10.33
CA LEU A 84 -4.41 -2.45 10.57
C LEU A 84 -4.42 -2.14 12.07
N LYS A 85 -3.65 -1.15 12.49
CA LYS A 85 -3.69 -0.61 13.86
C LYS A 85 -3.93 0.88 13.86
N ALA A 86 -4.57 1.37 14.91
CA ALA A 86 -4.81 2.78 15.16
C ALA A 86 -3.60 3.46 15.80
N LEU A 87 -3.21 4.60 15.27
CA LEU A 87 -2.25 5.50 15.90
C LEU A 87 -2.94 6.61 16.69
N LYS A 88 -4.03 7.16 16.13
CA LYS A 88 -4.77 8.26 16.73
C LYS A 88 -6.24 8.19 16.36
N THR A 89 -7.12 8.39 17.31
CA THR A 89 -8.58 8.43 17.09
C THR A 89 -9.10 9.81 17.46
N THR A 90 -9.88 10.41 16.58
CA THR A 90 -10.52 11.71 16.79
C THR A 90 -12.02 11.58 16.50
N PRO A 91 -12.92 12.00 17.39
CA PRO A 91 -14.35 11.99 17.10
C PRO A 91 -14.68 12.98 15.97
N SER A 92 -15.55 12.59 15.05
CA SER A 92 -16.10 13.44 14.02
C SER A 92 -17.38 14.10 14.49
N PHE A 93 -17.74 15.22 13.87
CA PHE A 93 -19.02 15.90 14.12
C PHE A 93 -20.25 15.07 13.76
N SER A 94 -20.11 14.04 12.92
CA SER A 94 -21.19 13.11 12.53
C SER A 94 -21.42 11.98 13.53
N GLY A 95 -20.64 11.88 14.60
CA GLY A 95 -20.69 10.78 15.55
C GLY A 95 -19.80 9.57 15.19
N ASP A 96 -19.13 9.63 14.04
CA ASP A 96 -18.14 8.67 13.62
C ASP A 96 -16.74 9.00 14.18
N PHE A 97 -15.81 8.06 14.06
CA PHE A 97 -14.43 8.29 14.48
C PHE A 97 -13.50 8.40 13.27
N MET A 98 -12.71 9.47 13.25
CA MET A 98 -11.56 9.58 12.34
C MET A 98 -10.33 8.97 12.98
N CYS A 99 -9.66 8.09 12.26
CA CYS A 99 -8.51 7.39 12.79
C CYS A 99 -7.34 7.37 11.81
N GLU A 100 -6.16 7.67 12.30
CA GLU A 100 -4.91 7.45 11.61
C GLU A 100 -4.50 5.99 11.77
N VAL A 101 -4.23 5.28 10.66
CA VAL A 101 -3.93 3.85 10.66
C VAL A 101 -2.49 3.54 10.27
N SER A 102 -2.00 2.40 10.76
CA SER A 102 -0.70 1.85 10.44
C SER A 102 -0.76 0.32 10.39
N LEU A 103 0.27 -0.31 9.86
CA LEU A 103 0.45 -1.76 10.00
C LEU A 103 0.79 -2.10 11.46
N PRO A 104 0.16 -3.13 12.05
CA PRO A 104 0.30 -3.45 13.47
C PRO A 104 1.70 -3.93 13.82
N ASN A 105 2.28 -4.78 13.00
CA ASN A 105 3.57 -5.41 13.25
C ASN A 105 4.25 -5.87 11.94
N ARG A 106 5.47 -6.40 12.08
CA ARG A 106 6.27 -6.90 10.97
C ARG A 106 5.63 -8.12 10.28
N GLU A 107 4.94 -8.95 11.03
CA GLU A 107 4.30 -10.16 10.50
C GLU A 107 3.18 -9.79 9.52
N ILE A 108 2.31 -8.87 9.90
CA ILE A 108 1.26 -8.35 9.02
C ILE A 108 1.86 -7.61 7.82
N SER A 109 2.96 -6.89 7.98
CA SER A 109 3.69 -6.30 6.85
C SER A 109 4.16 -7.35 5.85
N LEU A 110 4.64 -8.50 6.32
CA LEU A 110 5.03 -9.61 5.46
C LEU A 110 3.83 -10.25 4.75
N VAL A 111 2.69 -10.38 5.45
CA VAL A 111 1.45 -10.87 4.84
C VAL A 111 0.98 -9.94 3.73
N TYR A 112 0.92 -8.63 3.98
CA TYR A 112 0.57 -7.65 2.94
C TYR A 112 1.52 -7.71 1.75
N ASN A 113 2.82 -7.71 2.00
CA ASN A 113 3.80 -7.80 0.93
C ASN A 113 3.62 -9.08 0.12
N LYS A 114 3.45 -10.23 0.77
CA LYS A 114 3.25 -11.51 0.10
C LYS A 114 1.96 -11.53 -0.73
N GLU A 115 0.83 -11.13 -0.17
CA GLU A 115 -0.46 -11.12 -0.85
C GLU A 115 -0.51 -10.10 -2.00
N ILE A 116 0.01 -8.89 -1.78
CA ILE A 116 0.07 -7.86 -2.82
C ILE A 116 1.04 -8.31 -3.92
N LEU A 117 2.23 -8.79 -3.57
CA LEU A 117 3.22 -9.24 -4.53
C LEU A 117 2.70 -10.43 -5.34
N GLN A 118 2.07 -11.44 -4.72
CA GLN A 118 1.48 -12.56 -5.45
C GLN A 118 0.39 -12.13 -6.44
N ARG A 119 -0.45 -11.15 -6.05
CA ARG A 119 -1.46 -10.63 -6.98
C ARG A 119 -0.85 -9.83 -8.12
N LEU A 120 0.18 -9.04 -7.85
CA LEU A 120 0.92 -8.31 -8.86
C LEU A 120 1.71 -9.26 -9.78
N GLU A 121 2.33 -10.31 -9.24
CA GLU A 121 3.00 -11.38 -10.01
C GLU A 121 2.03 -12.10 -10.95
N ASN A 122 0.78 -12.31 -10.54
CA ASN A 122 -0.26 -12.87 -11.41
C ASN A 122 -0.71 -11.91 -12.52
N LEU A 123 -0.57 -10.60 -12.32
CA LEU A 123 -0.92 -9.57 -13.31
C LEU A 123 0.26 -9.24 -14.24
N ILE A 124 1.49 -9.39 -13.76
CA ILE A 124 2.71 -9.09 -14.50
C ILE A 124 3.46 -10.41 -14.74
N PRO A 125 3.64 -10.83 -15.99
CA PRO A 125 4.41 -12.03 -16.27
C PRO A 125 5.79 -11.98 -15.61
N PRO A 126 6.28 -13.07 -14.98
CA PRO A 126 7.58 -13.07 -14.27
C PRO A 126 8.75 -12.58 -15.12
N PHE A 127 8.73 -12.89 -16.41
CA PHE A 127 9.73 -12.40 -17.36
C PHE A 127 9.73 -10.88 -17.50
N THR A 128 8.57 -10.23 -17.43
CA THR A 128 8.44 -8.78 -17.50
C THR A 128 9.01 -8.11 -16.25
N ALA A 129 8.76 -8.64 -15.06
CA ALA A 129 9.34 -8.13 -13.82
C ALA A 129 10.88 -8.21 -13.84
N ILE A 130 11.44 -9.32 -14.28
CA ILE A 130 12.89 -9.50 -14.47
C ILE A 130 13.42 -8.47 -15.48
N SER A 131 12.75 -8.30 -16.60
CA SER A 131 13.16 -7.37 -17.66
C SER A 131 13.14 -5.91 -17.21
N VAL A 132 12.13 -5.52 -16.42
CA VAL A 132 12.07 -4.20 -15.79
C VAL A 132 13.21 -4.04 -14.79
N GLN A 133 13.47 -5.05 -13.96
CA GLN A 133 14.55 -5.04 -12.98
C GLN A 133 15.91 -4.86 -13.66
N GLU A 134 16.20 -5.63 -14.70
CA GLU A 134 17.45 -5.48 -15.46
C GLU A 134 17.58 -4.08 -16.07
N ALA A 135 16.53 -3.56 -16.69
CA ALA A 135 16.54 -2.26 -17.32
C ALA A 135 16.79 -1.12 -16.30
N ILE A 136 16.08 -1.14 -15.16
CA ILE A 136 16.19 -0.08 -14.16
C ILE A 136 17.52 -0.08 -13.43
N PHE A 137 18.13 -1.26 -13.17
CA PHE A 137 19.41 -1.36 -12.52
C PHE A 137 20.62 -1.20 -13.47
N SER A 138 20.40 -1.28 -14.79
CA SER A 138 21.46 -1.04 -15.80
C SER A 138 21.47 0.39 -16.37
N GLY A 139 20.48 1.21 -16.07
CA GLY A 139 20.34 2.54 -16.67
C GLY A 139 19.77 2.52 -18.09
N ASP A 140 19.19 1.39 -18.53
CA ASP A 140 18.62 1.25 -19.88
C ASP A 140 17.21 1.84 -19.95
N ASN A 141 17.13 3.14 -20.24
CA ASN A 141 15.86 3.85 -20.33
C ASN A 141 15.00 3.39 -21.50
N ALA A 142 15.59 2.98 -22.62
CA ALA A 142 14.84 2.53 -23.79
C ALA A 142 14.11 1.21 -23.49
N ARG A 143 14.80 0.26 -22.87
CA ARG A 143 14.21 -1.00 -22.43
C ARG A 143 13.18 -0.78 -21.33
N LEU A 144 13.46 0.08 -20.36
CA LEU A 144 12.52 0.40 -19.28
C LEU A 144 11.24 1.02 -19.83
N LYS A 145 11.34 2.00 -20.75
CA LYS A 145 10.23 2.61 -21.46
C LYS A 145 9.38 1.55 -22.17
N ALA A 146 10.02 0.66 -22.94
CA ALA A 146 9.32 -0.37 -23.70
C ALA A 146 8.52 -1.33 -22.79
N GLN A 147 9.09 -1.74 -21.64
CA GLN A 147 8.43 -2.61 -20.68
C GLN A 147 7.23 -1.92 -20.01
N ILE A 148 7.41 -0.67 -19.53
CA ILE A 148 6.32 0.10 -18.94
C ILE A 148 5.20 0.34 -19.97
N GLN A 149 5.55 0.68 -21.21
CA GLN A 149 4.59 0.90 -22.30
C GLN A 149 3.75 -0.35 -22.57
N THR A 150 4.40 -1.53 -22.62
CA THR A 150 3.72 -2.81 -22.82
C THR A 150 2.75 -3.11 -21.68
N LEU A 151 3.16 -2.90 -20.44
CA LEU A 151 2.32 -3.10 -19.26
C LEU A 151 1.11 -2.17 -19.27
N LEU A 152 1.30 -0.88 -19.59
CA LEU A 152 0.20 0.08 -19.67
C LEU A 152 -0.84 -0.30 -20.75
N ILE A 153 -0.38 -0.81 -21.88
CA ILE A 153 -1.28 -1.23 -22.97
C ILE A 153 -2.07 -2.48 -22.57
N GLN A 154 -1.43 -3.46 -21.94
CA GLN A 154 -2.01 -4.76 -21.64
C GLN A 154 -2.92 -4.76 -20.41
N SER A 155 -2.56 -4.03 -19.36
CA SER A 155 -3.20 -4.16 -18.05
C SER A 155 -4.04 -2.96 -17.61
N VAL A 156 -4.00 -1.84 -18.33
CA VAL A 156 -4.64 -0.60 -17.90
C VAL A 156 -5.76 -0.20 -18.86
N SER A 157 -6.95 0.07 -18.31
CA SER A 157 -8.04 0.68 -19.07
C SER A 157 -7.75 2.15 -19.37
N SER A 158 -8.22 2.66 -20.50
CA SER A 158 -8.12 4.10 -20.82
C SER A 158 -8.89 4.99 -19.84
N PHE A 159 -9.85 4.41 -19.10
CA PHE A 159 -10.62 5.12 -18.07
C PHE A 159 -9.86 5.24 -16.74
N ASP A 160 -8.86 4.37 -16.50
CA ASP A 160 -8.08 4.36 -15.26
C ASP A 160 -6.94 5.39 -15.26
N THR A 161 -6.56 5.91 -16.43
CA THR A 161 -5.42 6.82 -16.62
C THR A 161 -5.77 8.29 -16.36
N VAL A 162 -6.52 8.59 -15.32
CA VAL A 162 -7.14 9.92 -15.14
C VAL A 162 -6.29 10.91 -14.35
N GLY A 163 -5.23 10.49 -13.67
CA GLY A 163 -4.43 11.41 -12.84
C GLY A 163 -3.05 10.90 -12.45
N GLU A 164 -2.21 11.79 -11.97
CA GLU A 164 -0.85 11.51 -11.53
C GLU A 164 -0.78 10.42 -10.45
N ASN A 165 -1.73 10.41 -9.52
CA ASN A 165 -1.83 9.39 -8.45
C ASN A 165 -1.95 7.96 -8.98
N PHE A 166 -2.59 7.77 -10.14
CA PHE A 166 -2.68 6.45 -10.77
C PHE A 166 -1.30 5.97 -11.20
N TYR A 167 -0.55 6.79 -11.93
CA TYR A 167 0.79 6.42 -12.42
C TYR A 167 1.78 6.27 -11.28
N TYR A 168 1.65 7.08 -10.24
CA TYR A 168 2.42 6.93 -9.02
C TYR A 168 2.17 5.55 -8.38
N GLY A 169 0.91 5.16 -8.18
CA GLY A 169 0.55 3.83 -7.65
C GLY A 169 1.03 2.68 -8.54
N PHE A 170 0.88 2.83 -9.86
CA PHE A 170 1.35 1.88 -10.86
C PHE A 170 2.88 1.68 -10.78
N MET A 171 3.64 2.76 -10.80
CA MET A 171 5.11 2.70 -10.70
C MET A 171 5.60 2.19 -9.35
N LEU A 172 4.95 2.59 -8.26
CA LEU A 172 5.27 2.11 -6.93
C LEU A 172 5.04 0.59 -6.82
N GLY A 173 3.91 0.10 -7.36
CA GLY A 173 3.60 -1.33 -7.44
C GLY A 173 4.63 -2.09 -8.27
N LEU A 174 5.02 -1.54 -9.42
CA LEU A 174 6.05 -2.13 -10.28
C LEU A 174 7.41 -2.20 -9.56
N CYS A 175 7.82 -1.13 -8.90
CA CYS A 175 9.06 -1.09 -8.12
C CYS A 175 9.04 -2.06 -6.93
N ALA A 176 7.88 -2.29 -6.30
CA ALA A 176 7.74 -3.22 -5.19
C ALA A 176 7.99 -4.69 -5.57
N LEU A 177 7.87 -5.03 -6.86
CA LEU A 177 8.20 -6.37 -7.39
C LEU A 177 9.70 -6.59 -7.58
N LEU A 178 10.51 -5.53 -7.56
CA LEU A 178 11.93 -5.64 -7.86
C LEU A 178 12.69 -6.22 -6.65
N SER A 179 13.53 -7.21 -6.92
CA SER A 179 14.39 -7.81 -5.92
C SER A 179 15.68 -7.01 -5.74
N GLY A 180 16.27 -7.06 -4.57
CA GLY A 180 17.59 -6.45 -4.31
C GLY A 180 17.55 -4.98 -3.88
N ALA A 181 16.37 -4.40 -3.67
CA ALA A 181 16.23 -3.04 -3.13
C ALA A 181 15.05 -2.89 -2.17
N PHE A 182 15.15 -1.95 -1.25
CA PHE A 182 14.03 -1.46 -0.46
C PHE A 182 13.40 -0.27 -1.17
N VAL A 183 12.11 -0.34 -1.40
CA VAL A 183 11.33 0.74 -2.01
C VAL A 183 10.85 1.70 -0.93
N THR A 184 11.09 2.97 -1.12
CA THR A 184 10.52 4.05 -0.31
C THR A 184 9.89 5.10 -1.22
N SER A 185 8.89 5.79 -0.71
CA SER A 185 8.14 6.76 -1.51
C SER A 185 7.69 7.95 -0.68
N ASN A 186 7.53 9.11 -1.33
CA ASN A 186 7.07 10.36 -0.73
C ASN A 186 7.83 10.77 0.54
N ARG A 187 9.13 10.51 0.62
CA ARG A 187 9.97 10.92 1.75
C ARG A 187 10.76 12.18 1.43
N GLU A 188 10.99 12.96 2.46
CA GLU A 188 11.87 14.13 2.39
C GLU A 188 13.33 13.70 2.21
N SER A 189 14.00 14.28 1.23
CA SER A 189 15.45 14.12 0.99
C SER A 189 15.98 15.36 0.29
N GLY A 190 17.11 15.88 0.76
CA GLY A 190 17.64 17.13 0.26
C GLY A 190 16.69 18.30 0.47
N ASP A 191 16.43 19.05 -0.58
CA ASP A 191 15.60 20.27 -0.55
C ASP A 191 14.13 20.00 -0.97
N GLY A 192 13.64 18.76 -0.82
CA GLY A 192 12.25 18.42 -1.19
C GLY A 192 11.89 16.98 -0.90
N ARG A 193 10.86 16.50 -1.62
CA ARG A 193 10.31 15.14 -1.47
C ARG A 193 10.37 14.44 -2.83
N TYR A 194 11.01 13.27 -2.87
CA TYR A 194 11.05 12.42 -4.05
C TYR A 194 9.80 11.56 -4.15
N ASP A 195 9.43 11.14 -5.36
CA ASP A 195 8.31 10.24 -5.55
C ASP A 195 8.65 8.80 -5.15
N ILE A 196 9.67 8.20 -5.77
CA ILE A 196 10.08 6.82 -5.46
C ILE A 196 11.60 6.72 -5.38
N GLN A 197 12.07 6.01 -4.36
CA GLN A 197 13.49 5.67 -4.19
C GLN A 197 13.64 4.17 -3.99
N LEU A 198 14.62 3.57 -4.67
CA LEU A 198 15.06 2.21 -4.47
C LEU A 198 16.44 2.24 -3.79
N LYS A 199 16.49 1.82 -2.53
CA LYS A 199 17.71 1.69 -1.76
C LYS A 199 18.24 0.27 -1.90
N PRO A 200 19.43 0.06 -2.49
CA PRO A 200 19.92 -1.28 -2.75
C PRO A 200 20.21 -2.04 -1.45
N THR A 201 19.96 -3.34 -1.46
CA THR A 201 20.28 -4.25 -0.34
C THR A 201 21.73 -4.75 -0.40
N LYS A 202 22.37 -4.65 -1.57
CA LYS A 202 23.76 -5.03 -1.83
C LYS A 202 24.55 -3.84 -2.35
N LYS A 203 25.82 -3.73 -1.97
CA LYS A 203 26.68 -2.59 -2.33
C LYS A 203 26.98 -2.49 -3.83
N GLU A 204 26.85 -3.59 -4.55
CA GLU A 204 27.12 -3.69 -5.98
C GLU A 204 25.96 -3.17 -6.84
N LEU A 205 24.76 -3.10 -6.27
CA LEU A 205 23.60 -2.58 -6.97
C LEU A 205 23.53 -1.05 -6.87
N PRO A 206 23.06 -0.37 -7.92
CA PRO A 206 22.86 1.07 -7.88
C PRO A 206 21.65 1.45 -7.02
N GLY A 207 21.68 2.64 -6.46
CA GLY A 207 20.47 3.30 -5.95
C GLY A 207 19.67 3.90 -7.10
N ILE A 208 18.35 3.95 -6.95
CA ILE A 208 17.47 4.50 -7.98
C ILE A 208 16.62 5.60 -7.39
N LEU A 209 16.47 6.69 -8.12
CA LEU A 209 15.55 7.78 -7.84
C LEU A 209 14.62 7.95 -9.03
N ILE A 210 13.33 8.01 -8.79
CA ILE A 210 12.32 8.20 -9.83
C ILE A 210 11.44 9.39 -9.45
N GLU A 211 11.28 10.29 -10.40
CA GLU A 211 10.33 11.40 -10.35
C GLU A 211 9.31 11.22 -11.46
N LEU A 212 8.04 11.40 -11.15
CA LEU A 212 6.93 11.14 -12.05
C LEU A 212 6.24 12.44 -12.45
N LYS A 213 5.81 12.53 -13.68
CA LYS A 213 4.93 13.58 -14.18
C LYS A 213 3.84 12.97 -15.05
N ALA A 214 2.66 13.54 -14.98
CA ALA A 214 1.54 13.10 -15.81
C ALA A 214 0.78 14.31 -16.37
N GLU A 215 0.56 14.31 -17.67
CA GLU A 215 -0.22 15.33 -18.35
C GLU A 215 -1.06 14.68 -19.44
N LYS A 216 -2.28 15.20 -19.66
CA LYS A 216 -3.21 14.66 -20.65
C LYS A 216 -2.88 15.17 -22.05
N ASN A 217 -3.10 14.30 -23.03
CA ASN A 217 -3.05 14.66 -24.46
C ASN A 217 -1.71 15.25 -24.94
N CYS A 218 -0.58 14.78 -24.37
CA CYS A 218 0.74 15.22 -24.81
C CYS A 218 1.10 14.62 -26.18
N SER A 219 1.74 15.44 -27.01
CA SER A 219 2.53 14.96 -28.13
C SER A 219 3.79 14.23 -27.59
N ASP A 220 4.44 13.45 -28.45
CA ASP A 220 5.66 12.72 -28.06
C ASP A 220 6.80 13.68 -27.66
N GLU A 221 6.89 14.85 -28.33
CA GLU A 221 7.85 15.89 -27.98
C GLU A 221 7.55 16.53 -26.61
N GLN A 222 6.26 16.80 -26.31
CA GLN A 222 5.85 17.33 -25.02
C GLN A 222 6.12 16.31 -23.90
N LEU A 223 5.83 15.05 -24.16
CA LEU A 223 6.06 13.98 -23.21
C LEU A 223 7.54 13.82 -22.89
N LYS A 224 8.42 13.94 -23.89
CA LYS A 224 9.85 13.94 -23.72
C LYS A 224 10.32 15.11 -22.83
N LYS A 225 9.88 16.32 -23.12
CA LYS A 225 10.20 17.49 -22.29
C LYS A 225 9.72 17.34 -20.86
N LEU A 226 8.56 16.72 -20.67
CA LEU A 226 8.00 16.46 -19.34
C LEU A 226 8.87 15.46 -18.54
N SER A 227 9.38 14.42 -19.18
CA SER A 227 10.30 13.47 -18.54
C SER A 227 11.66 14.09 -18.19
N GLU A 228 12.17 14.98 -19.07
CA GLU A 228 13.38 15.76 -18.81
C GLU A 228 13.18 16.73 -17.63
N THR A 229 12.00 17.36 -17.53
CA THR A 229 11.64 18.21 -16.38
C THR A 229 11.61 17.43 -15.07
N ALA A 230 11.05 16.21 -15.10
CA ALA A 230 11.06 15.32 -13.94
C ALA A 230 12.50 14.96 -13.51
N LEU A 231 13.37 14.62 -14.46
CA LEU A 231 14.78 14.34 -14.17
C LEU A 231 15.49 15.57 -13.59
N GLN A 232 15.25 16.76 -14.16
CA GLN A 232 15.84 18.00 -13.66
C GLN A 232 15.43 18.28 -12.21
N GLN A 233 14.17 18.01 -11.84
CA GLN A 233 13.68 18.17 -10.46
C GLN A 233 14.49 17.33 -9.47
N ILE A 234 14.86 16.08 -9.80
CA ILE A 234 15.71 15.23 -8.95
C ILE A 234 17.09 15.90 -8.71
N ASN A 235 17.65 16.53 -9.73
CA ASN A 235 18.94 17.19 -9.65
C ASN A 235 18.89 18.46 -8.79
N ASP A 236 17.90 19.31 -9.03
CA ASP A 236 17.73 20.59 -8.35
C ASP A 236 17.45 20.43 -6.85
N LYS A 237 16.65 19.41 -6.50
CA LYS A 237 16.27 19.12 -5.11
C LYS A 237 17.24 18.22 -4.34
N LYS A 238 18.34 17.79 -4.95
CA LYS A 238 19.41 16.99 -4.31
C LYS A 238 18.92 15.71 -3.64
N TYR A 239 17.93 15.04 -4.20
CA TYR A 239 17.30 13.83 -3.63
C TYR A 239 18.27 12.66 -3.37
N LYS A 240 19.46 12.68 -4.00
CA LYS A 240 20.51 11.65 -3.80
C LYS A 240 21.13 11.63 -2.39
N THR A 241 20.88 12.65 -1.58
CA THR A 241 21.57 12.84 -0.27
C THR A 241 21.42 11.60 0.62
N GLU A 242 20.24 11.05 0.76
CA GLU A 242 20.00 9.85 1.59
C GLU A 242 20.80 8.64 1.10
N LEU A 243 20.76 8.36 -0.20
CA LEU A 243 21.51 7.24 -0.79
C LEU A 243 23.02 7.41 -0.66
N THR A 244 23.52 8.62 -0.83
CA THR A 244 24.95 8.92 -0.67
C THR A 244 25.42 8.73 0.78
N THR A 245 24.61 9.17 1.75
CA THR A 245 24.92 9.01 3.18
C THR A 245 25.05 7.54 3.61
N VAL A 246 24.29 6.64 3.00
CA VAL A 246 24.37 5.19 3.27
C VAL A 246 25.43 4.48 2.42
N GLY A 247 26.24 5.23 1.67
CA GLY A 247 27.41 4.70 0.94
C GLY A 247 27.09 4.12 -0.44
N VAL A 248 25.93 4.43 -1.02
CA VAL A 248 25.62 4.03 -2.41
C VAL A 248 26.50 4.82 -3.37
N ARG A 249 27.27 4.11 -4.22
CA ARG A 249 28.25 4.73 -5.14
C ARG A 249 27.65 5.13 -6.47
N THR A 250 26.80 4.28 -7.03
CA THR A 250 26.14 4.52 -8.32
C THR A 250 24.68 4.80 -8.08
N ILE A 251 24.16 5.88 -8.63
CA ILE A 251 22.76 6.28 -8.49
C ILE A 251 22.24 6.63 -9.88
N TYR A 252 21.24 5.88 -10.36
CA TYR A 252 20.49 6.24 -11.56
C TYR A 252 19.28 7.08 -11.18
N LYS A 253 19.01 8.08 -11.97
CA LYS A 253 17.89 9.00 -11.80
C LYS A 253 16.99 8.89 -13.02
N TYR A 254 15.72 8.67 -12.80
CA TYR A 254 14.74 8.51 -13.85
C TYR A 254 13.68 9.58 -13.74
N GLY A 255 13.56 10.40 -14.78
CA GLY A 255 12.37 11.21 -15.02
C GLY A 255 11.39 10.40 -15.88
N VAL A 256 10.21 10.12 -15.37
CA VAL A 256 9.20 9.33 -16.07
C VAL A 256 7.96 10.16 -16.27
N ALA A 257 7.52 10.29 -17.50
CA ALA A 257 6.34 11.07 -17.89
C ALA A 257 5.28 10.21 -18.54
N PHE A 258 4.01 10.45 -18.19
CA PHE A 258 2.86 9.70 -18.67
C PHE A 258 1.83 10.60 -19.35
N SER A 259 1.20 10.08 -20.41
CA SER A 259 0.03 10.69 -21.06
C SER A 259 -0.91 9.60 -21.58
N GLY A 260 -1.98 9.31 -20.85
CA GLY A 260 -2.83 8.17 -21.15
C GLY A 260 -2.05 6.86 -21.07
N LYS A 261 -2.01 6.10 -22.14
CA LYS A 261 -1.21 4.85 -22.21
C LYS A 261 0.22 5.07 -22.74
N LYS A 262 0.62 6.31 -22.99
CA LYS A 262 1.99 6.63 -23.42
C LYS A 262 2.89 6.88 -22.21
N VAL A 263 4.16 6.51 -22.34
CA VAL A 263 5.20 6.78 -21.35
C VAL A 263 6.49 7.23 -22.03
N GLU A 264 7.19 8.13 -21.39
CA GLU A 264 8.56 8.53 -21.74
C GLU A 264 9.47 8.43 -20.53
N VAL A 265 10.71 7.98 -20.74
CA VAL A 265 11.69 7.74 -19.68
C VAL A 265 13.00 8.40 -20.06
N THR A 266 13.46 9.32 -19.22
CA THR A 266 14.79 9.94 -19.33
C THR A 266 15.65 9.52 -18.14
N VAL A 267 16.92 9.19 -18.37
CA VAL A 267 17.86 8.75 -17.33
C VAL A 267 19.06 9.71 -17.25
N GLY A 268 19.57 9.90 -16.01
CA GLY A 268 20.75 10.72 -15.72
C GLY A 268 21.58 10.20 -14.54
#